data_3e99e05fc5b2ba4a8b5a1b11de44ab56
#
_entry.id   3e99e05fc5b2ba4a8b5a1b11de44ab56
#
_cell.length_a   1.000
_cell.length_b   1.000
_cell.length_c   1.000
_cell.angle_alpha   90.00
_cell.angle_beta   90.00
_cell.angle_gamma   90.00
#
_symmetry.space_group_name_H-M   'P 1'
#
loop_
_entity.id
_entity.type
_entity.pdbx_description
1 polymer ?
#
loop_
_entity_poly.entity_id
_entity_poly.type
_entity_poly.pdbx_seq_one_letter_code
_entity_poly.pdbx_strand_id
1 'polypeptide(L)'
;MKYLLIASGILVLMTSFSLTGYKKIFNGKDLTGWNIHGTEKWYVENGELVCESGPDKQYGYLSTDKNYDNFILDLDFKLEANGNSGVFIRSNIEGTKISGWQVEVAPPMHSTGGIYESYGREWLVKPSAEGEKALKATDWNHMRIKADGDVVTSWLNGKQMVSLKDEKIGQGKGFIALQIHDGGGIKVRWKNIKIKQLK
;
A
#
# COMPACT_ATOMS: atom_id res chain seq x y z
N MET A 1 28.51 63.34 -12.55
CA MET A 1 27.86 62.17 -13.19
C MET A 1 27.61 61.09 -12.14
N LYS A 2 26.34 60.90 -11.75
CA LYS A 2 25.96 59.87 -10.79
C LYS A 2 25.43 58.67 -11.57
N TYR A 3 26.06 57.52 -11.47
CA TYR A 3 25.60 56.27 -12.08
C TYR A 3 24.60 55.59 -11.15
N LEU A 4 23.37 55.40 -11.62
CA LEU A 4 22.30 54.69 -10.96
C LEU A 4 22.42 53.20 -11.35
N LEU A 5 22.82 52.38 -10.40
CA LEU A 5 22.80 50.92 -10.57
C LEU A 5 21.38 50.38 -10.33
N ILE A 6 20.74 49.93 -11.39
CA ILE A 6 19.47 49.20 -11.32
C ILE A 6 19.77 47.72 -11.09
N ALA A 7 19.53 47.22 -9.90
CA ALA A 7 19.58 45.80 -9.58
C ALA A 7 18.28 45.12 -10.04
N SER A 8 18.32 44.38 -11.12
CA SER A 8 17.21 43.54 -11.57
C SER A 8 17.14 42.26 -10.73
N GLY A 9 16.22 42.23 -9.78
CA GLY A 9 15.92 41.02 -9.02
C GLY A 9 15.16 40.01 -9.90
N ILE A 10 15.78 38.91 -10.23
CA ILE A 10 15.13 37.77 -10.88
C ILE A 10 14.32 37.03 -9.81
N LEU A 11 13.00 37.20 -9.84
CA LEU A 11 12.06 36.44 -9.02
C LEU A 11 11.92 35.03 -9.61
N VAL A 12 12.65 34.06 -9.06
CA VAL A 12 12.48 32.64 -9.41
C VAL A 12 11.16 32.17 -8.79
N LEU A 13 10.11 32.12 -9.61
CA LEU A 13 8.88 31.42 -9.25
C LEU A 13 9.19 29.93 -9.14
N MET A 14 9.40 29.44 -7.93
CA MET A 14 9.32 28.00 -7.65
C MET A 14 7.88 27.55 -7.84
N THR A 15 7.54 27.05 -9.02
CA THR A 15 6.30 26.32 -9.25
C THR A 15 6.40 25.00 -8.48
N SER A 16 5.81 24.97 -7.30
CA SER A 16 5.55 23.73 -6.60
C SER A 16 4.65 22.86 -7.49
N PHE A 17 5.20 21.84 -8.12
CA PHE A 17 4.42 20.79 -8.74
C PHE A 17 3.60 20.12 -7.63
N SER A 18 2.42 20.65 -7.36
CA SER A 18 1.38 19.92 -6.65
C SER A 18 1.15 18.65 -7.44
N LEU A 19 1.39 17.48 -6.84
CA LEU A 19 1.00 16.18 -7.38
C LEU A 19 -0.54 16.16 -7.39
N THR A 20 -1.12 16.78 -8.42
CA THR A 20 -2.54 17.06 -8.52
C THR A 20 -3.33 15.76 -8.45
N GLY A 21 -4.12 15.62 -7.40
CA GLY A 21 -5.09 14.55 -7.22
C GLY A 21 -4.74 13.47 -6.20
N TYR A 22 -3.52 13.40 -5.66
CA TYR A 22 -3.21 12.50 -4.54
C TYR A 22 -3.59 13.10 -3.20
N LYS A 23 -4.19 12.25 -2.34
CA LYS A 23 -4.47 12.56 -0.93
C LYS A 23 -3.71 11.58 -0.05
N LYS A 24 -3.06 12.07 1.00
CA LYS A 24 -2.52 11.21 2.06
C LYS A 24 -3.69 10.58 2.80
N ILE A 25 -3.67 9.26 2.98
CA ILE A 25 -4.65 8.51 3.77
C ILE A 25 -4.04 8.00 5.08
N PHE A 26 -2.73 8.16 5.27
CA PHE A 26 -2.05 8.03 6.56
C PHE A 26 -1.37 9.36 6.88
N ASN A 27 -1.63 9.88 8.09
CA ASN A 27 -1.20 11.22 8.51
C ASN A 27 0.20 11.26 9.13
N GLY A 28 0.79 10.08 9.46
CA GLY A 28 2.09 9.94 10.11
C GLY A 28 2.08 10.26 11.62
N LYS A 29 0.92 10.43 12.25
CA LYS A 29 0.79 10.81 13.66
C LYS A 29 0.01 9.80 14.48
N ASP A 30 -1.09 9.31 13.94
CA ASP A 30 -2.03 8.41 14.59
C ASP A 30 -2.79 7.57 13.55
N LEU A 31 -3.72 6.75 14.04
CA LEU A 31 -4.56 5.88 13.21
C LEU A 31 -5.90 6.52 12.81
N THR A 32 -6.02 7.83 12.85
CA THR A 32 -7.26 8.53 12.41
C THR A 32 -7.57 8.17 10.95
N GLY A 33 -8.78 7.70 10.69
CA GLY A 33 -9.21 7.22 9.36
C GLY A 33 -8.93 5.73 9.11
N TRP A 34 -8.50 4.99 10.16
CA TRP A 34 -8.21 3.57 10.10
C TRP A 34 -8.85 2.80 11.26
N ASN A 35 -9.24 1.55 11.01
CA ASN A 35 -9.86 0.65 11.98
C ASN A 35 -9.02 -0.62 12.15
N ILE A 36 -8.74 -1.00 13.41
CA ILE A 36 -8.01 -2.23 13.75
C ILE A 36 -8.99 -3.39 13.81
N HIS A 37 -8.57 -4.53 13.24
CA HIS A 37 -9.28 -5.81 13.29
C HIS A 37 -8.30 -6.89 13.72
N GLY A 38 -8.59 -7.56 14.84
CA GLY A 38 -7.71 -8.56 15.46
C GLY A 38 -6.97 -8.01 16.68
N THR A 39 -6.00 -8.76 17.15
CA THR A 39 -5.20 -8.46 18.35
C THR A 39 -3.79 -7.98 18.02
N GLU A 40 -3.45 -7.90 16.75
CA GLU A 40 -2.17 -7.42 16.23
C GLU A 40 -1.95 -5.97 16.61
N LYS A 41 -0.69 -5.64 16.83
CA LYS A 41 -0.30 -4.30 17.25
C LYS A 41 -0.15 -3.40 16.03
N TRP A 42 -0.91 -2.31 16.03
CA TRP A 42 -0.81 -1.24 15.06
C TRP A 42 -0.55 0.08 15.79
N TYR A 43 0.56 0.73 15.49
CA TYR A 43 0.94 1.98 16.15
C TYR A 43 1.79 2.85 15.24
N VAL A 44 1.99 4.10 15.63
CA VAL A 44 2.83 5.06 14.91
C VAL A 44 4.11 5.30 15.68
N GLU A 45 5.25 5.16 15.01
CA GLU A 45 6.57 5.43 15.55
C GLU A 45 7.40 6.21 14.53
N ASN A 46 7.94 7.36 14.92
CA ASN A 46 8.77 8.23 14.06
C ASN A 46 8.12 8.62 12.71
N GLY A 47 6.79 8.78 12.69
CA GLY A 47 6.04 9.12 11.47
C GLY A 47 5.74 7.92 10.56
N GLU A 48 6.09 6.71 10.98
CA GLU A 48 5.86 5.45 10.28
C GLU A 48 4.75 4.67 10.99
N LEU A 49 3.89 4.03 10.21
CA LEU A 49 2.93 3.05 10.71
C LEU A 49 3.66 1.72 10.88
N VAL A 50 3.59 1.16 12.07
CA VAL A 50 4.21 -0.12 12.42
C VAL A 50 3.13 -1.14 12.70
N CYS A 51 3.31 -2.33 12.17
CA CYS A 51 2.51 -3.48 12.57
C CYS A 51 3.40 -4.61 13.07
N GLU A 52 2.96 -5.24 14.17
CA GLU A 52 3.63 -6.39 14.80
C GLU A 52 2.59 -7.44 15.14
N SER A 53 3.00 -8.72 15.05
CA SER A 53 2.17 -9.83 15.47
C SER A 53 1.68 -9.67 16.90
N GLY A 54 0.41 -9.90 17.11
CA GLY A 54 -0.25 -9.89 18.40
C GLY A 54 0.01 -11.15 19.23
N PRO A 55 -0.58 -11.22 20.43
CA PRO A 55 -0.35 -12.32 21.37
C PRO A 55 -0.97 -13.65 20.91
N ASP A 56 -2.06 -13.61 20.14
CA ASP A 56 -2.74 -14.80 19.64
C ASP A 56 -2.15 -15.34 18.33
N LYS A 57 -1.25 -14.56 17.69
CA LYS A 57 -0.56 -14.91 16.44
C LYS A 57 -1.52 -15.26 15.30
N GLN A 58 -2.70 -14.67 15.29
CA GLN A 58 -3.69 -14.85 14.25
C GLN A 58 -3.55 -13.79 13.15
N TYR A 59 -4.46 -13.79 12.19
CA TYR A 59 -4.55 -12.72 11.20
C TYR A 59 -5.05 -11.43 11.83
N GLY A 60 -4.48 -10.31 11.43
CA GLY A 60 -4.96 -9.00 11.76
C GLY A 60 -4.87 -8.01 10.62
N TYR A 61 -5.72 -7.01 10.68
CA TYR A 61 -5.85 -6.04 9.61
C TYR A 61 -6.00 -4.62 10.15
N LEU A 62 -5.53 -3.66 9.37
CA LEU A 62 -5.80 -2.25 9.55
C LEU A 62 -6.51 -1.74 8.29
N SER A 63 -7.83 -1.50 8.38
CA SER A 63 -8.62 -1.06 7.23
C SER A 63 -8.87 0.45 7.24
N THR A 64 -9.00 1.05 6.06
CA THR A 64 -9.52 2.41 5.93
C THR A 64 -10.99 2.48 6.37
N ASP A 65 -11.41 3.62 6.92
CA ASP A 65 -12.83 3.90 7.24
C ASP A 65 -13.68 4.16 6.00
N LYS A 66 -13.06 4.35 4.83
CA LYS A 66 -13.70 4.65 3.55
C LYS A 66 -13.47 3.57 2.53
N ASN A 67 -14.45 3.39 1.65
CA ASN A 67 -14.35 2.52 0.50
C ASN A 67 -13.71 3.24 -0.70
N TYR A 68 -13.05 2.47 -1.55
CA TYR A 68 -12.40 2.95 -2.76
C TYR A 68 -12.66 1.97 -3.90
N ASP A 69 -13.17 2.49 -5.02
CA ASP A 69 -13.48 1.69 -6.21
C ASP A 69 -12.32 1.72 -7.22
N ASN A 70 -12.18 2.86 -7.93
CA ASN A 70 -11.10 3.06 -8.91
C ASN A 70 -10.06 4.02 -8.33
N PHE A 71 -8.81 3.58 -8.29
CA PHE A 71 -7.76 4.38 -7.65
C PHE A 71 -6.35 3.99 -8.09
N ILE A 72 -5.41 4.88 -7.80
CA ILE A 72 -3.98 4.58 -7.71
C ILE A 72 -3.59 4.77 -6.24
N LEU A 73 -3.07 3.72 -5.63
CA LEU A 73 -2.49 3.72 -4.30
C LEU A 73 -0.97 3.67 -4.40
N ASP A 74 -0.30 4.60 -3.78
CA ASP A 74 1.14 4.58 -3.57
C ASP A 74 1.43 4.44 -2.09
N LEU A 75 2.36 3.58 -1.73
CA LEU A 75 2.85 3.40 -0.37
C LEU A 75 4.28 2.88 -0.36
N ASP A 76 4.97 3.11 0.74
CA ASP A 76 6.27 2.49 0.99
C ASP A 76 6.14 1.50 2.13
N PHE A 77 6.83 0.35 2.02
CA PHE A 77 6.89 -0.67 3.06
C PHE A 77 8.32 -1.16 3.30
N LYS A 78 8.56 -1.66 4.50
CA LYS A 78 9.82 -2.31 4.89
C LYS A 78 9.51 -3.52 5.76
N LEU A 79 10.03 -4.67 5.35
CA LEU A 79 9.97 -5.91 6.12
C LEU A 79 11.09 -5.90 7.18
N GLU A 80 10.72 -5.96 8.47
CA GLU A 80 11.71 -5.97 9.57
C GLU A 80 11.93 -7.37 10.13
N ALA A 81 10.91 -8.23 10.12
CA ALA A 81 11.02 -9.62 10.57
C ALA A 81 9.96 -10.46 9.85
N ASN A 82 10.36 -11.56 9.25
CA ASN A 82 9.53 -12.60 8.58
C ASN A 82 8.19 -12.13 8.02
N GLY A 83 8.23 -10.96 7.40
CA GLY A 83 7.07 -10.13 7.17
C GLY A 83 6.15 -10.63 6.08
N ASN A 84 5.34 -11.66 6.33
CA ASN A 84 4.21 -11.93 5.45
C ASN A 84 3.07 -10.98 5.80
N SER A 85 2.71 -10.17 4.84
CA SER A 85 1.75 -9.09 4.92
C SER A 85 1.02 -8.94 3.56
N GLY A 86 0.30 -7.86 3.37
CA GLY A 86 -0.39 -7.61 2.11
C GLY A 86 -1.18 -6.31 2.13
N VAL A 87 -1.55 -5.87 0.95
CA VAL A 87 -2.44 -4.73 0.74
C VAL A 87 -3.72 -5.22 0.11
N PHE A 88 -4.79 -5.30 0.90
CA PHE A 88 -6.12 -5.64 0.40
C PHE A 88 -6.77 -4.45 -0.28
N ILE A 89 -7.48 -4.72 -1.36
CA ILE A 89 -8.23 -3.74 -2.14
C ILE A 89 -9.66 -4.22 -2.35
N ARG A 90 -10.61 -3.27 -2.41
CA ARG A 90 -12.04 -3.55 -2.63
C ARG A 90 -12.56 -4.66 -1.72
N SER A 91 -12.14 -4.61 -0.45
CA SER A 91 -12.29 -5.70 0.52
C SER A 91 -13.41 -5.42 1.49
N ASN A 92 -13.94 -6.51 2.07
CA ASN A 92 -14.87 -6.48 3.18
C ASN A 92 -14.31 -7.35 4.30
N ILE A 93 -14.57 -6.95 5.55
CA ILE A 93 -14.07 -7.65 6.74
C ILE A 93 -15.20 -7.89 7.73
N GLU A 94 -15.20 -9.08 8.32
CA GLU A 94 -16.08 -9.47 9.42
C GLU A 94 -15.21 -10.10 10.52
N GLY A 95 -15.05 -9.40 11.63
CA GLY A 95 -14.06 -9.77 12.65
C GLY A 95 -12.65 -9.72 12.07
N THR A 96 -11.98 -10.88 11.97
CA THR A 96 -10.67 -11.07 11.32
C THR A 96 -10.75 -11.84 10.01
N LYS A 97 -11.95 -12.02 9.47
CA LYS A 97 -12.16 -12.68 8.19
C LYS A 97 -12.32 -11.63 7.10
N ILE A 98 -11.33 -11.51 6.24
CA ILE A 98 -11.31 -10.54 5.15
C ILE A 98 -11.56 -11.23 3.81
N SER A 99 -12.51 -10.74 3.03
CA SER A 99 -12.74 -11.14 1.64
C SER A 99 -12.33 -10.02 0.69
N GLY A 100 -11.94 -10.35 -0.50
CA GLY A 100 -11.47 -9.40 -1.53
C GLY A 100 -10.11 -9.82 -2.10
N TRP A 101 -9.39 -8.85 -2.64
CA TRP A 101 -8.15 -9.12 -3.37
C TRP A 101 -6.96 -8.49 -2.66
N GLN A 102 -5.95 -9.30 -2.46
CA GLN A 102 -4.69 -8.90 -1.85
C GLN A 102 -3.62 -8.73 -2.91
N VAL A 103 -2.92 -7.61 -2.86
CA VAL A 103 -1.60 -7.46 -3.48
C VAL A 103 -0.57 -7.86 -2.41
N GLU A 104 0.16 -8.93 -2.69
CA GLU A 104 1.06 -9.58 -1.74
C GLU A 104 2.22 -8.70 -1.33
N VAL A 105 2.60 -8.75 -0.04
CA VAL A 105 3.82 -8.19 0.54
C VAL A 105 4.44 -9.24 1.43
N ALA A 106 5.49 -9.89 0.94
CA ALA A 106 6.09 -11.06 1.59
C ALA A 106 7.62 -11.05 1.44
N PRO A 107 8.36 -11.91 2.15
CA PRO A 107 9.79 -12.10 1.96
C PRO A 107 10.16 -12.48 0.52
N PRO A 108 11.46 -12.39 0.14
CA PRO A 108 11.90 -12.79 -1.20
C PRO A 108 11.41 -14.18 -1.61
N MET A 109 11.00 -14.32 -2.88
CA MET A 109 10.48 -15.55 -3.48
C MET A 109 9.10 -16.01 -2.96
N HIS A 110 8.33 -15.09 -2.35
CA HIS A 110 6.97 -15.35 -1.87
C HIS A 110 5.92 -14.47 -2.58
N SER A 111 6.19 -14.13 -3.84
CA SER A 111 5.22 -13.50 -4.76
C SER A 111 4.80 -12.06 -4.42
N THR A 112 5.70 -11.26 -3.81
CA THR A 112 5.41 -9.82 -3.56
C THR A 112 4.98 -9.12 -4.84
N GLY A 113 3.83 -8.44 -4.81
CA GLY A 113 3.19 -7.79 -5.94
C GLY A 113 2.21 -8.68 -6.72
N GLY A 114 2.12 -9.98 -6.43
CA GLY A 114 1.11 -10.87 -6.99
C GLY A 114 -0.29 -10.58 -6.45
N ILE A 115 -1.33 -11.12 -7.08
CA ILE A 115 -2.73 -10.93 -6.69
C ILE A 115 -3.33 -12.24 -6.21
N TYR A 116 -3.86 -12.22 -4.99
CA TYR A 116 -4.52 -13.34 -4.32
C TYR A 116 -5.98 -12.97 -4.00
N GLU A 117 -6.92 -13.86 -4.22
CA GLU A 117 -8.32 -13.70 -3.82
C GLU A 117 -8.59 -14.45 -2.51
N SER A 118 -8.77 -13.71 -1.42
CA SER A 118 -9.02 -14.27 -0.10
C SER A 118 -10.42 -14.84 0.01
N TYR A 119 -10.54 -16.05 0.55
CA TYR A 119 -11.79 -16.84 0.63
C TYR A 119 -12.48 -17.01 -0.73
N GLY A 120 -11.70 -17.09 -1.81
CA GLY A 120 -12.19 -17.25 -3.16
C GLY A 120 -11.32 -18.19 -3.99
N ARG A 121 -10.77 -17.68 -5.10
CA ARG A 121 -10.00 -18.48 -6.09
C ARG A 121 -8.52 -18.58 -5.76
N GLU A 122 -8.05 -18.05 -4.62
CA GLU A 122 -6.65 -18.03 -4.19
C GLU A 122 -5.76 -17.22 -5.14
N TRP A 123 -4.60 -17.78 -5.55
CA TRP A 123 -3.68 -17.08 -6.44
C TRP A 123 -4.27 -16.86 -7.83
N LEU A 124 -4.52 -15.62 -8.19
CA LEU A 124 -4.98 -15.26 -9.53
C LEU A 124 -3.79 -15.02 -10.49
N VAL A 125 -2.74 -14.38 -10.01
CA VAL A 125 -1.51 -14.16 -10.77
C VAL A 125 -0.33 -13.93 -9.83
N LYS A 126 0.81 -14.52 -10.17
CA LYS A 126 2.08 -14.33 -9.46
C LYS A 126 3.08 -13.59 -10.35
N PRO A 127 3.99 -12.78 -9.79
CA PRO A 127 5.07 -12.19 -10.55
C PRO A 127 6.03 -13.27 -11.06
N SER A 128 6.79 -12.95 -12.10
CA SER A 128 7.88 -13.81 -12.53
C SER A 128 9.03 -13.81 -11.51
N ALA A 129 9.85 -14.85 -11.49
CA ALA A 129 11.05 -14.91 -10.65
C ALA A 129 11.99 -13.71 -10.89
N GLU A 130 12.07 -13.23 -12.13
CA GLU A 130 12.84 -12.02 -12.46
C GLU A 130 12.15 -10.75 -11.93
N GLY A 131 10.82 -10.75 -11.85
CA GLY A 131 10.03 -9.68 -11.21
C GLY A 131 10.37 -9.56 -9.74
N GLU A 132 10.39 -10.66 -9.01
CA GLU A 132 10.63 -10.71 -7.56
C GLU A 132 11.99 -10.16 -7.14
N LYS A 133 13.00 -10.14 -8.02
CA LYS A 133 14.29 -9.49 -7.77
C LYS A 133 14.20 -7.97 -7.57
N ALA A 134 13.07 -7.36 -7.88
CA ALA A 134 12.83 -5.95 -7.58
C ALA A 134 12.66 -5.67 -6.07
N LEU A 135 12.37 -6.71 -5.25
CA LEU A 135 12.21 -6.57 -3.80
C LEU A 135 13.58 -6.35 -3.14
N LYS A 136 13.66 -5.30 -2.34
CA LYS A 136 14.78 -5.03 -1.42
C LYS A 136 14.40 -5.63 -0.06
N ALA A 137 15.00 -6.77 0.29
CA ALA A 137 14.57 -7.60 1.42
C ALA A 137 14.55 -6.88 2.79
N THR A 138 15.51 -5.97 3.02
CA THR A 138 15.71 -5.31 4.33
C THR A 138 15.65 -3.78 4.26
N ASP A 139 15.23 -3.23 3.12
CA ASP A 139 15.15 -1.79 2.89
C ASP A 139 13.74 -1.36 2.49
N TRP A 140 13.52 -0.07 2.39
CA TRP A 140 12.28 0.51 1.93
C TRP A 140 11.98 0.14 0.48
N ASN A 141 10.78 -0.32 0.25
CA ASN A 141 10.23 -0.63 -1.07
C ASN A 141 9.06 0.30 -1.37
N HIS A 142 9.00 0.82 -2.58
CA HIS A 142 7.86 1.56 -3.08
C HIS A 142 6.92 0.63 -3.84
N MET A 143 5.68 0.54 -3.40
CA MET A 143 4.62 -0.19 -4.09
C MET A 143 3.59 0.79 -4.65
N ARG A 144 3.21 0.55 -5.90
CA ARG A 144 2.04 1.18 -6.53
C ARG A 144 1.04 0.11 -6.91
N ILE A 145 -0.23 0.40 -6.63
CA ILE A 145 -1.36 -0.43 -7.04
C ILE A 145 -2.33 0.45 -7.80
N LYS A 146 -2.66 0.09 -9.04
CA LYS A 146 -3.73 0.72 -9.81
C LYS A 146 -4.88 -0.28 -9.93
N ALA A 147 -6.06 0.09 -9.43
CA ALA A 147 -7.32 -0.58 -9.65
C ALA A 147 -8.20 0.33 -10.52
N ASP A 148 -8.53 -0.10 -11.73
CA ASP A 148 -9.23 0.71 -12.72
C ASP A 148 -10.21 -0.19 -13.50
N GLY A 149 -11.50 -0.10 -13.18
CA GLY A 149 -12.50 -1.04 -13.65
C GLY A 149 -12.14 -2.48 -13.30
N ASP A 150 -12.05 -3.34 -14.28
CA ASP A 150 -11.72 -4.76 -14.18
C ASP A 150 -10.21 -5.06 -14.26
N VAL A 151 -9.35 -4.03 -14.28
CA VAL A 151 -7.89 -4.19 -14.38
C VAL A 151 -7.21 -3.77 -13.08
N VAL A 152 -6.41 -4.68 -12.52
CA VAL A 152 -5.50 -4.38 -11.40
C VAL A 152 -4.07 -4.59 -11.85
N THR A 153 -3.25 -3.57 -11.62
CA THR A 153 -1.82 -3.61 -11.93
C THR A 153 -1.01 -3.22 -10.69
N SER A 154 0.04 -3.96 -10.40
CA SER A 154 0.98 -3.67 -9.32
C SER A 154 2.38 -3.38 -9.85
N TRP A 155 3.08 -2.48 -9.16
CA TRP A 155 4.49 -2.16 -9.40
C TRP A 155 5.26 -2.19 -8.09
N LEU A 156 6.47 -2.68 -8.13
CA LEU A 156 7.43 -2.67 -7.02
C LEU A 156 8.72 -1.98 -7.46
N ASN A 157 9.11 -0.91 -6.75
CA ASN A 157 10.29 -0.12 -7.06
C ASN A 157 10.37 0.34 -8.53
N GLY A 158 9.21 0.68 -9.11
CA GLY A 158 9.06 1.12 -10.50
C GLY A 158 8.95 0.00 -11.54
N LYS A 159 9.20 -1.27 -11.16
CA LYS A 159 9.02 -2.44 -12.04
C LYS A 159 7.60 -2.97 -11.95
N GLN A 160 6.93 -3.15 -13.08
CA GLN A 160 5.63 -3.80 -13.10
C GLN A 160 5.77 -5.27 -12.68
N MET A 161 5.02 -5.67 -11.66
CA MET A 161 5.01 -7.03 -11.14
C MET A 161 3.99 -7.88 -11.89
N VAL A 162 2.74 -7.44 -11.89
CA VAL A 162 1.63 -8.11 -12.58
C VAL A 162 0.65 -7.08 -13.15
N SER A 163 -0.13 -7.50 -14.14
CA SER A 163 -1.35 -6.84 -14.58
C SER A 163 -2.40 -7.90 -14.88
N LEU A 164 -3.54 -7.79 -14.22
CA LEU A 164 -4.62 -8.76 -14.30
C LEU A 164 -5.90 -8.07 -14.72
N LYS A 165 -6.58 -8.60 -15.74
CA LYS A 165 -7.95 -8.23 -16.08
C LYS A 165 -8.89 -9.32 -15.54
N ASP A 166 -9.86 -8.93 -14.71
CA ASP A 166 -10.77 -9.87 -14.05
C ASP A 166 -12.11 -9.19 -13.74
N GLU A 167 -13.19 -9.69 -14.31
CA GLU A 167 -14.52 -9.10 -14.17
C GLU A 167 -15.02 -9.09 -12.71
N LYS A 168 -14.69 -10.12 -11.93
CA LYS A 168 -15.09 -10.20 -10.52
C LYS A 168 -14.40 -9.10 -9.71
N ILE A 169 -13.12 -8.82 -9.98
CA ILE A 169 -12.41 -7.68 -9.39
C ILE A 169 -13.08 -6.37 -9.80
N GLY A 170 -13.51 -6.24 -11.05
CA GLY A 170 -14.19 -5.05 -11.57
C GLY A 170 -15.51 -4.73 -10.86
N GLN A 171 -16.20 -5.75 -10.38
CA GLN A 171 -17.46 -5.62 -9.62
C GLN A 171 -17.23 -5.38 -8.13
N GLY A 172 -16.02 -5.57 -7.63
CA GLY A 172 -15.67 -5.44 -6.22
C GLY A 172 -15.74 -4.00 -5.73
N LYS A 173 -16.24 -3.83 -4.51
CA LYS A 173 -16.28 -2.56 -3.77
C LYS A 173 -15.86 -2.80 -2.33
N GLY A 174 -15.17 -1.85 -1.74
CA GLY A 174 -14.78 -1.98 -0.35
C GLY A 174 -13.61 -1.10 0.02
N PHE A 175 -13.07 -1.34 1.18
CA PHE A 175 -11.95 -0.57 1.73
C PHE A 175 -10.59 -1.12 1.27
N ILE A 176 -9.56 -0.38 1.62
CA ILE A 176 -8.16 -0.81 1.57
C ILE A 176 -7.80 -1.29 2.97
N ALA A 177 -7.09 -2.42 3.07
CA ALA A 177 -6.55 -2.86 4.35
C ALA A 177 -5.11 -3.35 4.22
N LEU A 178 -4.33 -3.10 5.28
CA LEU A 178 -3.01 -3.68 5.47
C LEU A 178 -3.16 -4.92 6.34
N GLN A 179 -2.37 -5.96 6.08
CA GLN A 179 -2.45 -7.25 6.78
C GLN A 179 -1.25 -7.48 7.68
N ILE A 180 -1.46 -8.22 8.75
CA ILE A 180 -0.49 -9.13 9.36
C ILE A 180 -1.00 -10.55 9.17
N HIS A 181 -0.14 -11.41 8.62
CA HIS A 181 -0.42 -12.84 8.47
C HIS A 181 -0.34 -13.56 9.83
N ASP A 182 -0.95 -14.73 9.95
CA ASP A 182 -0.83 -15.57 11.15
C ASP A 182 0.58 -16.15 11.32
N GLY A 183 0.79 -16.91 12.41
CA GLY A 183 2.05 -17.59 12.73
C GLY A 183 2.99 -16.81 13.66
N GLY A 184 2.81 -15.50 13.79
CA GLY A 184 3.61 -14.66 14.69
C GLY A 184 5.00 -14.30 14.15
N GLY A 185 5.72 -13.46 14.89
CA GLY A 185 7.09 -13.02 14.54
C GLY A 185 7.16 -12.07 13.34
N ILE A 186 6.06 -11.45 12.97
CA ILE A 186 5.98 -10.53 11.84
C ILE A 186 6.12 -9.10 12.32
N LYS A 187 6.92 -8.32 11.59
CA LYS A 187 7.00 -6.87 11.77
C LYS A 187 7.19 -6.19 10.42
N VAL A 188 6.29 -5.27 10.10
CA VAL A 188 6.33 -4.50 8.86
C VAL A 188 6.12 -3.02 9.17
N ARG A 189 6.85 -2.16 8.49
CA ARG A 189 6.68 -0.69 8.54
C ARG A 189 6.10 -0.18 7.25
N TRP A 190 5.27 0.85 7.36
CA TRP A 190 4.59 1.50 6.26
C TRP A 190 4.70 3.02 6.38
N LYS A 191 4.83 3.71 5.25
CA LYS A 191 4.78 5.16 5.19
C LYS A 191 4.34 5.66 3.81
N ASN A 192 4.21 6.97 3.69
CA ASN A 192 3.88 7.65 2.42
C ASN A 192 2.61 7.13 1.76
N ILE A 193 1.64 6.62 2.55
CA ILE A 193 0.41 6.04 2.03
C ILE A 193 -0.48 7.16 1.49
N LYS A 194 -0.66 7.18 0.18
CA LYS A 194 -1.45 8.18 -0.53
C LYS A 194 -2.25 7.56 -1.66
N ILE A 195 -3.40 8.12 -1.92
CA ILE A 195 -4.34 7.62 -2.92
C ILE A 195 -4.77 8.71 -3.89
N LYS A 196 -4.92 8.35 -5.15
CA LYS A 196 -5.60 9.15 -6.17
C LYS A 196 -6.81 8.37 -6.66
N GLN A 197 -8.01 8.89 -6.39
CA GLN A 197 -9.23 8.31 -6.94
C GLN A 197 -9.31 8.60 -8.44
N LEU A 198 -9.67 7.59 -9.21
CA LEU A 198 -9.95 7.67 -10.63
C LEU A 198 -11.47 7.87 -10.85
N LYS A 199 -11.82 8.34 -12.02
CA LYS A 199 -13.24 8.54 -12.40
C LYS A 199 -13.86 7.24 -12.89
#